data_321bafbb899a87723631f5fe663af737
#
_entry.id   321bafbb899a87723631f5fe663af737
#
_cell.length_a   1.000
_cell.length_b   1.000
_cell.length_c   1.000
_cell.angle_alpha   90.00
_cell.angle_beta   90.00
_cell.angle_gamma   90.00
#
_symmetry.space_group_name_H-M   'P 1'
#
loop_
_entity.id
_entity.type
_entity.pdbx_description
1 polymer ?
#
loop_
_entity_poly.entity_id
_entity_poly.type
_entity_poly.pdbx_seq_one_letter_code
_entity_poly.pdbx_strand_id
1 'polypeptide(L)'
;MKVPLAKLAVILGSAAVIAAAIMTQAARSEAPPAPPARKATRNVSPEERLDALARAQVWRSPAVPVAQARFTAPASQPTEIACKFLITELGGTAQKFDCLLENGEQIRVKYGRTPEIPSEVAATRLLHALGFAADEVMLVERVRCYGCPAEPFVTMKAVDLAEADRFYKKFVNYDHYKDFEWVSVEQKHGGRAIGTDEVKGWAFFELDSGDAAKGGAPRAHVDALRLLAVFLAHWDNKSENQRLVCLSEKDRTDGGTCRAPFAMLQDIGGAFGPRKVDLEGWSKAPIWADRAKCITSMASLPYEGATFKPVAITEAGRRHLAALLGQLSDQQIHDLFAGARFEHATGLLKNNASPVPAWVAAFKARVSAISDGPSCPQ
;
A
#
# COMPACT_ATOMS: atom_id res chain seq x y z
N MET A 1 -47.40 -49.80 45.96
CA MET A 1 -47.03 -48.40 45.61
C MET A 1 -46.67 -48.41 44.12
N LYS A 2 -47.53 -47.83 43.31
CA LYS A 2 -47.31 -47.72 41.83
C LYS A 2 -46.73 -46.37 41.56
N VAL A 3 -45.53 -46.31 40.98
CA VAL A 3 -44.86 -45.10 40.49
C VAL A 3 -45.40 -44.79 39.12
N PRO A 4 -45.84 -43.58 38.81
CA PRO A 4 -46.45 -43.24 37.52
C PRO A 4 -45.36 -43.13 36.40
N LEU A 5 -45.67 -43.82 35.30
CA LEU A 5 -44.89 -43.89 34.05
C LEU A 5 -44.70 -42.56 33.30
N ALA A 6 -45.17 -41.44 33.81
CA ALA A 6 -45.20 -40.14 33.08
C ALA A 6 -43.90 -39.36 33.18
N LYS A 7 -42.89 -39.76 33.95
CA LYS A 7 -41.62 -39.01 34.09
C LYS A 7 -40.45 -39.52 33.26
N LEU A 8 -40.61 -40.65 32.55
CA LEU A 8 -39.53 -41.23 31.75
C LEU A 8 -39.49 -40.75 30.30
N ALA A 9 -40.60 -40.16 29.80
CA ALA A 9 -40.70 -39.72 28.40
C ALA A 9 -40.06 -38.33 28.15
N VAL A 10 -39.83 -37.53 29.21
CA VAL A 10 -39.30 -36.14 29.02
C VAL A 10 -37.75 -36.14 28.97
N ILE A 11 -37.08 -37.15 29.50
CA ILE A 11 -35.61 -37.20 29.51
C ILE A 11 -35.02 -37.74 28.21
N LEU A 12 -35.78 -38.56 27.47
CA LEU A 12 -35.33 -39.08 26.15
C LEU A 12 -35.55 -38.08 25.00
N GLY A 13 -36.47 -37.12 25.13
CA GLY A 13 -36.69 -36.09 24.12
C GLY A 13 -35.59 -35.01 24.10
N SER A 14 -34.97 -34.71 25.25
CA SER A 14 -33.96 -33.66 25.35
C SER A 14 -32.59 -34.10 24.84
N ALA A 15 -32.27 -35.39 24.91
CA ALA A 15 -31.00 -35.92 24.41
C ALA A 15 -30.95 -36.00 22.87
N ALA A 16 -32.10 -36.25 22.23
CA ALA A 16 -32.19 -36.32 20.75
C ALA A 16 -32.11 -34.91 20.10
N VAL A 17 -32.60 -33.87 20.75
CA VAL A 17 -32.52 -32.50 20.23
C VAL A 17 -31.12 -31.92 20.39
N ILE A 18 -30.38 -32.27 21.44
CA ILE A 18 -28.99 -31.84 21.63
C ILE A 18 -28.05 -32.57 20.66
N ALA A 19 -28.28 -33.82 20.35
CA ALA A 19 -27.50 -34.57 19.37
C ALA A 19 -27.72 -34.05 17.92
N ALA A 20 -28.92 -33.59 17.57
CA ALA A 20 -29.21 -33.02 16.28
C ALA A 20 -28.62 -31.60 16.10
N ALA A 21 -28.50 -30.82 17.21
CA ALA A 21 -27.87 -29.49 17.16
C ALA A 21 -26.34 -29.57 17.06
N ILE A 22 -25.70 -30.67 17.50
CA ILE A 22 -24.24 -30.87 17.38
C ILE A 22 -23.83 -31.41 16.00
N MET A 23 -24.75 -32.08 15.29
CA MET A 23 -24.45 -32.62 13.93
C MET A 23 -24.64 -31.62 12.81
N THR A 24 -25.23 -30.44 13.04
CA THR A 24 -25.41 -29.40 12.02
C THR A 24 -24.30 -28.37 11.95
N GLN A 25 -23.26 -28.48 12.80
CA GLN A 25 -22.13 -27.53 12.82
C GLN A 25 -20.81 -28.08 12.24
N ALA A 26 -20.82 -29.27 11.68
CA ALA A 26 -19.69 -29.77 10.88
C ALA A 26 -19.92 -29.45 9.38
N ALA A 27 -20.21 -28.22 9.05
CA ALA A 27 -19.97 -27.73 7.70
C ALA A 27 -18.45 -27.74 7.51
N ARG A 28 -17.93 -28.75 6.82
CA ARG A 28 -16.53 -28.75 6.36
C ARG A 28 -16.26 -27.39 5.76
N SER A 29 -15.28 -26.66 6.28
CA SER A 29 -14.87 -25.40 5.72
C SER A 29 -14.29 -25.70 4.32
N GLU A 30 -15.11 -25.52 3.30
CA GLU A 30 -14.69 -25.73 1.92
C GLU A 30 -13.60 -24.72 1.58
N ALA A 31 -12.68 -25.16 0.70
CA ALA A 31 -11.70 -24.26 0.12
C ALA A 31 -12.43 -23.00 -0.44
N PRO A 32 -11.90 -21.81 -0.24
CA PRO A 32 -12.54 -20.61 -0.78
C PRO A 32 -12.74 -20.77 -2.28
N PRO A 33 -13.84 -20.26 -2.84
CA PRO A 33 -13.99 -20.17 -4.29
C PRO A 33 -12.75 -19.47 -4.85
N ALA A 34 -12.36 -19.86 -6.07
CA ALA A 34 -11.26 -19.15 -6.74
C ALA A 34 -11.55 -17.65 -6.70
N PRO A 35 -10.59 -16.80 -6.30
CA PRO A 35 -10.81 -15.37 -6.26
C PRO A 35 -11.30 -14.92 -7.63
N PRO A 36 -12.23 -13.95 -7.71
CA PRO A 36 -12.65 -13.40 -8.99
C PRO A 36 -11.39 -12.99 -9.74
N ALA A 37 -11.29 -13.40 -11.00
CA ALA A 37 -10.12 -13.14 -11.83
C ALA A 37 -9.74 -11.67 -11.65
N ARG A 38 -8.51 -11.41 -11.14
CA ARG A 38 -8.00 -10.03 -10.99
C ARG A 38 -8.29 -9.32 -12.31
N LYS A 39 -8.86 -8.13 -12.27
CA LYS A 39 -8.98 -7.29 -13.46
C LYS A 39 -7.56 -7.15 -14.03
N ALA A 40 -7.26 -7.97 -15.02
CA ALA A 40 -5.91 -8.17 -15.52
C ALA A 40 -5.32 -6.81 -15.95
N THR A 41 -4.00 -6.65 -15.78
CA THR A 41 -3.26 -5.62 -16.50
C THR A 41 -3.69 -5.71 -17.97
N ARG A 42 -4.17 -4.61 -18.54
CA ARG A 42 -4.37 -4.58 -19.98
C ARG A 42 -2.99 -4.43 -20.61
N ASN A 43 -2.50 -5.49 -21.23
CA ASN A 43 -1.35 -5.36 -22.09
C ASN A 43 -1.77 -4.56 -23.32
N VAL A 44 -1.18 -3.38 -23.45
CA VAL A 44 -1.37 -2.48 -24.58
C VAL A 44 -0.10 -2.47 -25.43
N SER A 45 -0.17 -1.90 -26.62
CA SER A 45 1.05 -1.67 -27.40
C SER A 45 1.98 -0.66 -26.71
N PRO A 46 3.29 -0.66 -27.02
CA PRO A 46 4.21 0.36 -26.52
C PRO A 46 3.75 1.78 -26.82
N GLU A 47 3.18 2.03 -28.02
CA GLU A 47 2.66 3.32 -28.44
C GLU A 47 1.44 3.74 -27.61
N GLU A 48 0.49 2.84 -27.37
CA GLU A 48 -0.66 3.10 -26.51
C GLU A 48 -0.25 3.41 -25.08
N ARG A 49 0.79 2.71 -24.55
CA ARG A 49 1.32 2.99 -23.22
C ARG A 49 1.97 4.37 -23.15
N LEU A 50 2.77 4.76 -24.15
CA LEU A 50 3.39 6.08 -24.21
C LEU A 50 2.33 7.19 -24.34
N ASP A 51 1.31 6.98 -25.13
CA ASP A 51 0.19 7.93 -25.25
C ASP A 51 -0.60 8.03 -23.92
N ALA A 52 -0.79 6.92 -23.22
CA ALA A 52 -1.39 6.94 -21.89
C ALA A 52 -0.52 7.69 -20.86
N LEU A 53 0.81 7.56 -20.93
CA LEU A 53 1.75 8.32 -20.10
C LEU A 53 1.68 9.82 -20.42
N ALA A 54 1.63 10.17 -21.70
CA ALA A 54 1.51 11.57 -22.11
C ALA A 54 0.25 12.26 -21.56
N ARG A 55 -0.83 11.50 -21.38
CA ARG A 55 -2.11 11.96 -20.80
C ARG A 55 -2.23 11.73 -19.29
N ALA A 56 -1.24 11.12 -18.66
CA ALA A 56 -1.35 10.72 -17.26
C ALA A 56 -1.45 11.93 -16.33
N GLN A 57 -2.39 11.85 -15.39
CA GLN A 57 -2.46 12.71 -14.24
C GLN A 57 -1.58 12.12 -13.12
N VAL A 58 -1.00 12.96 -12.27
CA VAL A 58 -0.20 12.55 -11.11
C VAL A 58 -0.78 13.09 -9.80
N TRP A 59 -1.63 14.09 -9.89
CA TRP A 59 -2.23 14.77 -8.75
C TRP A 59 -3.67 15.18 -9.06
N ARG A 60 -4.50 15.17 -8.05
CA ARG A 60 -5.85 15.74 -8.06
C ARG A 60 -6.13 16.42 -6.73
N SER A 61 -6.99 17.42 -6.74
CA SER A 61 -7.42 18.05 -5.49
C SER A 61 -7.97 17.00 -4.53
N PRO A 62 -7.46 16.93 -3.30
CA PRO A 62 -7.94 15.95 -2.33
C PRO A 62 -9.41 16.21 -1.99
N ALA A 63 -10.18 15.14 -1.77
CA ALA A 63 -11.60 15.23 -1.44
C ALA A 63 -11.86 15.92 -0.09
N VAL A 64 -10.92 15.79 0.84
CA VAL A 64 -10.91 16.48 2.13
C VAL A 64 -9.74 17.47 2.11
N PRO A 65 -9.94 18.75 2.46
CA PRO A 65 -8.85 19.71 2.55
C PRO A 65 -7.70 19.18 3.41
N VAL A 66 -6.45 19.39 3.00
CA VAL A 66 -5.25 18.88 3.70
C VAL A 66 -5.25 19.26 5.17
N ALA A 67 -5.62 20.49 5.50
CA ALA A 67 -5.74 20.97 6.90
C ALA A 67 -6.78 20.21 7.73
N GLN A 68 -7.67 19.42 7.11
CA GLN A 68 -8.71 18.62 7.76
C GLN A 68 -8.45 17.11 7.62
N ALA A 69 -7.38 16.72 6.93
CA ALA A 69 -7.02 15.31 6.76
C ALA A 69 -6.77 14.64 8.13
N ARG A 70 -7.22 13.40 8.26
CA ARG A 70 -7.04 12.59 9.46
C ARG A 70 -6.06 11.46 9.18
N PHE A 71 -5.10 11.28 10.06
CA PHE A 71 -4.08 10.23 9.98
C PHE A 71 -4.26 9.12 11.02
N THR A 72 -5.20 9.30 11.94
CA THR A 72 -5.65 8.22 12.82
C THR A 72 -6.58 7.27 12.07
N ALA A 73 -6.61 6.02 12.50
CA ALA A 73 -7.56 5.05 11.96
C ALA A 73 -9.00 5.56 12.15
N PRO A 74 -9.85 5.54 11.11
CA PRO A 74 -11.25 5.90 11.29
C PRO A 74 -11.94 4.90 12.22
N ALA A 75 -12.94 5.34 12.98
CA ALA A 75 -13.69 4.48 13.90
C ALA A 75 -14.36 3.28 13.21
N SER A 76 -14.62 3.38 11.91
CA SER A 76 -15.15 2.29 11.08
C SER A 76 -14.10 1.27 10.63
N GLN A 77 -12.80 1.55 10.83
CA GLN A 77 -11.76 0.60 10.47
C GLN A 77 -11.79 -0.60 11.42
N PRO A 78 -11.86 -1.83 10.90
CA PRO A 78 -11.82 -3.01 11.75
C PRO A 78 -10.48 -3.12 12.45
N THR A 79 -10.49 -3.45 13.73
CA THR A 79 -9.29 -3.81 14.51
C THR A 79 -8.86 -5.25 14.24
N GLU A 80 -9.81 -6.11 13.87
CA GLU A 80 -9.58 -7.51 13.50
C GLU A 80 -10.22 -7.82 12.15
N ILE A 81 -9.50 -8.54 11.30
CA ILE A 81 -9.96 -9.05 10.00
C ILE A 81 -9.80 -10.56 9.98
N ALA A 82 -10.86 -11.27 9.61
CA ALA A 82 -10.84 -12.70 9.33
C ALA A 82 -10.79 -12.94 7.83
N CYS A 83 -9.93 -13.85 7.37
CA CYS A 83 -9.80 -14.18 5.95
C CYS A 83 -9.33 -15.61 5.71
N LYS A 84 -9.48 -16.12 4.49
CA LYS A 84 -9.01 -17.43 4.08
C LYS A 84 -7.74 -17.31 3.24
N PHE A 85 -6.73 -18.08 3.57
CA PHE A 85 -5.45 -18.11 2.85
C PHE A 85 -5.62 -18.40 1.37
N LEU A 86 -4.90 -17.65 0.53
CA LEU A 86 -4.84 -17.87 -0.90
C LEU A 86 -3.44 -18.33 -1.31
N ILE A 87 -3.40 -19.37 -2.11
CA ILE A 87 -2.18 -19.83 -2.76
C ILE A 87 -1.93 -18.95 -3.98
N THR A 88 -0.97 -18.04 -3.87
CA THR A 88 -0.63 -17.06 -4.91
C THR A 88 0.87 -16.89 -5.03
N GLU A 89 1.34 -16.47 -6.20
CA GLU A 89 2.73 -16.09 -6.38
C GLU A 89 3.06 -14.81 -5.60
N LEU A 90 4.13 -14.85 -4.81
CA LEU A 90 4.59 -13.76 -3.98
C LEU A 90 5.93 -13.20 -4.49
N GLY A 91 5.93 -11.98 -4.98
CA GLY A 91 7.15 -11.26 -5.36
C GLY A 91 7.87 -10.61 -4.18
N GLY A 92 9.08 -10.07 -4.41
CA GLY A 92 9.84 -9.27 -3.44
C GLY A 92 10.37 -10.06 -2.24
N THR A 93 10.76 -9.34 -1.18
CA THR A 93 11.44 -9.89 0.02
C THR A 93 10.68 -9.69 1.32
N ALA A 94 9.70 -8.78 1.37
CA ALA A 94 8.87 -8.55 2.56
C ALA A 94 7.97 -9.74 2.83
N GLN A 95 7.86 -10.14 4.09
CA GLN A 95 6.97 -11.21 4.54
C GLN A 95 5.51 -10.81 4.30
N LYS A 96 4.81 -11.59 3.50
CA LYS A 96 3.43 -11.32 3.10
C LYS A 96 2.71 -12.58 2.66
N PHE A 97 1.39 -12.50 2.61
CA PHE A 97 0.52 -13.50 2.00
C PHE A 97 -0.73 -12.83 1.43
N ASP A 98 -1.40 -13.51 0.53
CA ASP A 98 -2.69 -13.08 0.01
C ASP A 98 -3.82 -13.86 0.71
N CYS A 99 -4.95 -13.20 0.92
CA CYS A 99 -6.06 -13.69 1.69
C CYS A 99 -7.39 -13.27 1.07
N LEU A 100 -8.42 -14.10 1.17
CA LEU A 100 -9.76 -13.84 0.67
C LEU A 100 -10.68 -13.50 1.83
N LEU A 101 -11.31 -12.33 1.78
CA LEU A 101 -12.36 -11.92 2.70
C LEU A 101 -13.68 -12.65 2.42
N GLU A 102 -14.60 -12.63 3.36
CA GLU A 102 -15.93 -13.25 3.22
C GLU A 102 -16.73 -12.65 2.05
N ASN A 103 -16.55 -11.37 1.78
CA ASN A 103 -17.18 -10.69 0.64
C ASN A 103 -16.57 -11.01 -0.73
N GLY A 104 -15.58 -11.91 -0.77
CA GLY A 104 -14.86 -12.30 -1.99
C GLY A 104 -13.73 -11.35 -2.41
N GLU A 105 -13.45 -10.32 -1.62
CA GLU A 105 -12.36 -9.39 -1.88
C GLU A 105 -11.01 -10.02 -1.50
N GLN A 106 -10.02 -9.89 -2.38
CA GLN A 106 -8.65 -10.33 -2.11
C GLN A 106 -7.85 -9.18 -1.52
N ILE A 107 -7.25 -9.44 -0.36
CA ILE A 107 -6.33 -8.53 0.31
C ILE A 107 -4.92 -9.13 0.33
N ARG A 108 -3.92 -8.26 0.45
CA ARG A 108 -2.54 -8.64 0.76
C ARG A 108 -2.20 -8.21 2.16
N VAL A 109 -1.66 -9.14 2.94
CA VAL A 109 -1.26 -8.91 4.32
C VAL A 109 0.27 -8.94 4.40
N LYS A 110 0.91 -7.85 4.82
CA LYS A 110 2.33 -7.82 5.20
C LYS A 110 2.42 -7.99 6.72
N TYR A 111 3.30 -8.87 7.18
CA TYR A 111 3.38 -9.26 8.58
C TYR A 111 4.83 -9.34 9.08
N GLY A 112 4.97 -9.57 10.38
CA GLY A 112 6.27 -9.68 11.05
C GLY A 112 6.84 -8.33 11.48
N ARG A 113 7.98 -8.38 12.15
CA ARG A 113 8.68 -7.17 12.61
C ARG A 113 9.49 -6.57 11.47
N THR A 114 8.81 -5.90 10.56
CA THR A 114 9.46 -5.21 9.44
C THR A 114 9.15 -3.71 9.48
N PRO A 115 10.16 -2.85 9.30
CA PRO A 115 9.94 -1.41 9.23
C PRO A 115 9.19 -0.97 7.95
N GLU A 116 8.96 -1.86 7.00
CA GLU A 116 8.16 -1.58 5.81
C GLU A 116 6.69 -1.31 6.15
N ILE A 117 6.12 -2.01 7.14
CA ILE A 117 4.72 -1.83 7.55
C ILE A 117 4.43 -0.39 7.97
N PRO A 118 5.10 0.19 9.01
CA PRO A 118 4.87 1.58 9.37
C PRO A 118 5.19 2.56 8.25
N SER A 119 6.25 2.33 7.49
CA SER A 119 6.63 3.17 6.35
C SER A 119 5.52 3.25 5.31
N GLU A 120 5.02 2.11 4.86
CA GLU A 120 3.98 2.03 3.84
C GLU A 120 2.67 2.68 4.30
N VAL A 121 2.26 2.40 5.54
CA VAL A 121 1.04 3.00 6.13
C VAL A 121 1.14 4.52 6.20
N ALA A 122 2.26 5.06 6.67
CA ALA A 122 2.43 6.51 6.76
C ALA A 122 2.55 7.16 5.37
N ALA A 123 3.36 6.58 4.47
CA ALA A 123 3.57 7.14 3.15
C ALA A 123 2.28 7.18 2.32
N THR A 124 1.49 6.10 2.31
CA THR A 124 0.23 6.05 1.56
C THR A 124 -0.81 7.00 2.12
N ARG A 125 -0.93 7.11 3.45
CA ARG A 125 -1.82 8.10 4.10
C ARG A 125 -1.44 9.53 3.73
N LEU A 126 -0.13 9.85 3.75
CA LEU A 126 0.35 11.17 3.37
C LEU A 126 0.07 11.47 1.90
N LEU A 127 0.37 10.53 0.99
CA LEU A 127 0.09 10.68 -0.44
C LEU A 127 -1.38 10.99 -0.69
N HIS A 128 -2.29 10.20 -0.11
CA HIS A 128 -3.73 10.41 -0.26
C HIS A 128 -4.20 11.76 0.30
N ALA A 129 -3.70 12.15 1.47
CA ALA A 129 -4.03 13.44 2.08
C ALA A 129 -3.59 14.63 1.23
N LEU A 130 -2.46 14.49 0.52
CA LEU A 130 -1.92 15.52 -0.37
C LEU A 130 -2.50 15.46 -1.80
N GLY A 131 -3.33 14.47 -2.15
CA GLY A 131 -3.96 14.33 -3.46
C GLY A 131 -3.15 13.53 -4.49
N PHE A 132 -2.08 12.86 -4.08
CA PHE A 132 -1.35 11.90 -4.91
C PHE A 132 -1.92 10.49 -4.72
N ALA A 133 -1.89 9.67 -5.77
CA ALA A 133 -2.45 8.33 -5.68
C ALA A 133 -1.41 7.29 -5.23
N ALA A 134 -1.86 6.42 -4.36
CA ALA A 134 -1.16 5.22 -3.91
C ALA A 134 -2.16 4.08 -3.69
N ASP A 135 -1.69 2.85 -3.45
CA ASP A 135 -2.57 1.77 -2.99
C ASP A 135 -3.17 2.12 -1.62
N GLU A 136 -4.33 1.55 -1.28
CA GLU A 136 -4.92 1.73 0.04
C GLU A 136 -4.29 0.75 1.03
N VAL A 137 -3.65 1.29 2.07
CA VAL A 137 -2.98 0.49 3.09
C VAL A 137 -3.50 0.85 4.47
N MET A 138 -4.03 -0.16 5.15
CA MET A 138 -4.52 -0.05 6.53
C MET A 138 -3.56 -0.75 7.48
N LEU A 139 -3.33 -0.17 8.65
CA LEU A 139 -2.73 -0.88 9.77
C LEU A 139 -3.85 -1.54 10.58
N VAL A 140 -3.76 -2.86 10.77
CA VAL A 140 -4.77 -3.66 11.48
C VAL A 140 -4.11 -4.36 12.66
N GLU A 141 -4.77 -4.34 13.83
CA GLU A 141 -4.22 -4.96 15.04
C GLU A 141 -4.06 -6.46 14.89
N ARG A 142 -5.04 -7.13 14.25
CA ARG A 142 -5.01 -8.57 14.04
C ARG A 142 -5.62 -8.98 12.72
N VAL A 143 -4.93 -9.88 12.02
CA VAL A 143 -5.52 -10.65 10.93
C VAL A 143 -5.55 -12.11 11.32
N ARG A 144 -6.75 -12.69 11.36
CA ARG A 144 -6.98 -14.12 11.55
C ARG A 144 -7.06 -14.80 10.20
N CYS A 145 -6.03 -15.57 9.88
CA CYS A 145 -5.92 -16.26 8.62
C CYS A 145 -6.25 -17.74 8.75
N TYR A 146 -7.40 -18.15 8.22
CA TYR A 146 -7.81 -19.55 8.15
C TYR A 146 -7.06 -20.26 7.02
N GLY A 147 -6.52 -21.43 7.32
CA GLY A 147 -5.72 -22.22 6.39
C GLY A 147 -4.28 -21.74 6.19
N CYS A 148 -3.84 -20.71 6.93
CA CYS A 148 -2.47 -20.23 6.83
C CYS A 148 -1.46 -21.27 7.34
N PRO A 149 -0.37 -21.54 6.58
CA PRO A 149 0.76 -22.29 7.11
C PRO A 149 1.49 -21.49 8.20
N ALA A 150 2.37 -22.15 8.94
CA ALA A 150 3.13 -21.52 10.02
C ALA A 150 3.93 -20.30 9.53
N GLU A 151 4.56 -20.40 8.36
CA GLU A 151 5.33 -19.34 7.71
C GLU A 151 4.83 -19.13 6.26
N PRO A 152 3.75 -18.37 6.06
CA PRO A 152 3.08 -18.28 4.75
C PRO A 152 4.01 -17.81 3.63
N PHE A 153 4.83 -16.79 3.88
CA PHE A 153 5.74 -16.24 2.87
C PHE A 153 6.83 -17.24 2.47
N VAL A 154 7.48 -17.86 3.47
CA VAL A 154 8.54 -18.85 3.23
C VAL A 154 7.97 -20.05 2.49
N THR A 155 6.79 -20.51 2.92
CA THR A 155 6.09 -21.61 2.30
C THR A 155 5.80 -21.34 0.82
N MET A 156 5.25 -20.17 0.50
CA MET A 156 4.91 -19.81 -0.88
C MET A 156 6.13 -19.52 -1.76
N LYS A 157 7.27 -19.14 -1.16
CA LYS A 157 8.53 -18.93 -1.88
C LYS A 157 9.30 -20.22 -2.16
N ALA A 158 9.13 -21.24 -1.30
CA ALA A 158 9.86 -22.51 -1.38
C ALA A 158 9.26 -23.49 -2.41
N VAL A 159 8.05 -23.22 -2.90
CA VAL A 159 7.30 -24.15 -3.76
C VAL A 159 6.92 -23.48 -5.06
N ASP A 160 7.16 -24.15 -6.19
CA ASP A 160 6.60 -23.75 -7.48
C ASP A 160 5.07 -23.68 -7.41
N LEU A 161 4.47 -22.67 -8.02
CA LEU A 161 3.02 -22.43 -7.93
C LEU A 161 2.20 -23.60 -8.48
N ALA A 162 2.68 -24.27 -9.52
CA ALA A 162 2.04 -25.45 -10.08
C ALA A 162 2.08 -26.64 -9.11
N GLU A 163 3.16 -26.77 -8.34
CA GLU A 163 3.27 -27.76 -7.28
C GLU A 163 2.51 -27.34 -6.01
N ALA A 164 2.52 -26.03 -5.68
CA ALA A 164 1.75 -25.49 -4.56
C ALA A 164 0.27 -25.79 -4.70
N ASP A 165 -0.31 -25.58 -5.88
CA ASP A 165 -1.72 -25.90 -6.13
C ASP A 165 -2.01 -27.41 -5.98
N ARG A 166 -1.06 -28.26 -6.37
CA ARG A 166 -1.18 -29.71 -6.30
C ARG A 166 -0.99 -30.27 -4.89
N PHE A 167 -0.03 -29.73 -4.11
CA PHE A 167 0.33 -30.20 -2.78
C PHE A 167 -0.45 -29.49 -1.69
N TYR A 168 -0.53 -28.14 -1.71
CA TYR A 168 -1.13 -27.38 -0.63
C TYR A 168 -2.63 -27.47 -0.56
N LYS A 169 -3.36 -27.59 -1.67
CA LYS A 169 -4.82 -27.82 -1.63
C LYS A 169 -5.19 -29.07 -0.83
N LYS A 170 -4.29 -30.05 -0.75
CA LYS A 170 -4.52 -31.28 0.03
C LYS A 170 -4.22 -31.10 1.52
N PHE A 171 -3.39 -30.14 1.88
CA PHE A 171 -2.88 -29.98 3.26
C PHE A 171 -3.37 -28.71 3.94
N VAL A 172 -3.92 -27.76 3.19
CA VAL A 172 -4.52 -26.55 3.78
C VAL A 172 -5.79 -26.97 4.53
N ASN A 173 -5.79 -26.76 5.83
CA ASN A 173 -6.96 -27.01 6.67
C ASN A 173 -7.56 -25.66 7.10
N TYR A 174 -8.67 -25.29 6.47
CA TYR A 174 -9.38 -24.04 6.74
C TYR A 174 -10.16 -24.05 8.07
N ASP A 175 -10.19 -25.15 8.81
CA ASP A 175 -10.72 -25.19 10.18
C ASP A 175 -9.71 -24.67 11.21
N HIS A 176 -8.41 -24.62 10.82
CA HIS A 176 -7.35 -24.05 11.63
C HIS A 176 -7.02 -22.64 11.16
N TYR A 177 -6.61 -21.81 12.10
CA TYR A 177 -6.18 -20.44 11.81
C TYR A 177 -4.87 -20.09 12.47
N LYS A 178 -4.23 -19.05 11.95
CA LYS A 178 -3.11 -18.36 12.57
C LYS A 178 -3.43 -16.88 12.68
N ASP A 179 -3.17 -16.29 13.83
CA ASP A 179 -3.30 -14.85 14.06
C ASP A 179 -1.96 -14.16 13.74
N PHE A 180 -2.05 -13.01 13.07
CA PHE A 180 -0.95 -12.12 12.77
C PHE A 180 -1.27 -10.76 13.35
N GLU A 181 -0.36 -10.23 14.18
CA GLU A 181 -0.58 -8.99 14.91
C GLU A 181 0.15 -7.82 14.24
N TRP A 182 -0.48 -6.64 14.28
CA TRP A 182 0.06 -5.37 13.78
C TRP A 182 0.57 -5.46 12.34
N VAL A 183 -0.31 -5.86 11.48
CA VAL A 183 -0.06 -6.09 10.06
C VAL A 183 -0.54 -4.91 9.22
N SER A 184 0.08 -4.70 8.04
CA SER A 184 -0.56 -3.88 7.01
C SER A 184 -1.41 -4.75 6.11
N VAL A 185 -2.60 -4.23 5.81
CA VAL A 185 -3.54 -4.81 4.86
C VAL A 185 -3.62 -3.88 3.66
N GLU A 186 -3.15 -4.37 2.53
CA GLU A 186 -3.19 -3.66 1.25
C GLU A 186 -4.44 -4.08 0.49
N GLN A 187 -5.29 -3.10 0.20
CA GLN A 187 -6.37 -3.21 -0.78
C GLN A 187 -5.90 -2.60 -2.10
N LYS A 188 -5.87 -3.41 -3.14
CA LYS A 188 -5.47 -2.89 -4.45
C LYS A 188 -6.57 -2.03 -5.03
N HIS A 189 -6.21 -0.85 -5.49
CA HIS A 189 -7.13 -0.01 -6.25
C HIS A 189 -7.83 -0.82 -7.36
N GLY A 190 -9.17 -0.69 -7.42
CA GLY A 190 -10.00 -1.41 -8.38
C GLY A 190 -9.79 -1.01 -9.85
N GLY A 191 -8.88 -0.08 -10.12
CA GLY A 191 -8.55 0.37 -11.45
C GLY A 191 -7.77 -0.66 -12.27
N ARG A 192 -7.94 -0.61 -13.59
CA ARG A 192 -7.20 -1.46 -14.52
C ARG A 192 -5.81 -0.87 -14.75
N ALA A 193 -4.76 -1.62 -14.45
CA ALA A 193 -3.40 -1.22 -14.78
C ALA A 193 -3.17 -1.24 -16.29
N ILE A 194 -2.40 -0.28 -16.78
CA ILE A 194 -1.97 -0.14 -18.18
C ILE A 194 -0.48 -0.50 -18.22
N GLY A 195 -0.11 -1.47 -19.01
CA GLY A 195 1.27 -1.93 -19.17
C GLY A 195 1.43 -2.69 -20.48
N THR A 196 2.67 -3.01 -20.84
CA THR A 196 2.99 -3.94 -21.93
C THR A 196 3.38 -5.29 -21.35
N ASP A 197 3.67 -6.27 -22.20
CA ASP A 197 4.20 -7.56 -21.76
C ASP A 197 5.57 -7.42 -21.07
N GLU A 198 6.35 -6.42 -21.49
CA GLU A 198 7.72 -6.18 -21.03
C GLU A 198 7.79 -5.16 -19.89
N VAL A 199 6.92 -4.14 -19.91
CA VAL A 199 6.99 -2.99 -18.99
C VAL A 199 5.72 -2.90 -18.14
N LYS A 200 5.88 -3.17 -16.85
CA LYS A 200 4.83 -2.96 -15.84
C LYS A 200 5.07 -1.62 -15.15
N GLY A 201 4.00 -0.83 -15.01
CA GLY A 201 4.07 0.45 -14.34
C GLY A 201 4.75 1.56 -15.18
N TRP A 202 5.44 2.48 -14.50
CA TRP A 202 6.11 3.63 -15.12
C TRP A 202 7.39 4.01 -14.37
N ALA A 203 8.34 4.61 -15.06
CA ALA A 203 9.57 5.12 -14.48
C ALA A 203 9.50 6.63 -14.24
N PHE A 204 10.14 7.15 -13.19
CA PHE A 204 10.11 8.59 -12.88
C PHE A 204 10.57 9.48 -14.03
N PHE A 205 11.56 9.04 -14.83
CA PHE A 205 12.00 9.80 -16.00
C PHE A 205 10.96 9.81 -17.14
N GLU A 206 10.05 8.83 -17.20
CA GLU A 206 9.00 8.81 -18.24
C GLU A 206 7.93 9.88 -18.02
N LEU A 207 7.84 10.46 -16.80
CA LEU A 207 6.93 11.59 -16.54
C LEU A 207 7.30 12.86 -17.33
N ASP A 208 8.47 12.92 -17.95
CA ASP A 208 8.86 14.01 -18.86
C ASP A 208 8.08 13.95 -20.20
N SER A 209 7.47 12.82 -20.53
CA SER A 209 6.59 12.67 -21.70
C SER A 209 5.19 13.27 -21.50
N GLY A 210 4.85 13.77 -20.31
CA GLY A 210 3.56 14.37 -20.01
C GLY A 210 3.26 15.56 -20.91
N ASP A 211 2.07 15.58 -21.52
CA ASP A 211 1.64 16.59 -22.46
C ASP A 211 0.31 17.21 -22.00
N ALA A 212 0.41 18.43 -21.48
CA ALA A 212 -0.77 19.15 -21.01
C ALA A 212 -1.79 19.43 -22.12
N ALA A 213 -1.36 19.57 -23.38
CA ALA A 213 -2.26 19.76 -24.51
C ALA A 213 -3.09 18.49 -24.81
N LYS A 214 -2.59 17.32 -24.43
CA LYS A 214 -3.32 16.03 -24.48
C LYS A 214 -4.11 15.73 -23.21
N GLY A 215 -4.16 16.65 -22.25
CA GLY A 215 -4.81 16.45 -20.96
C GLY A 215 -3.93 15.81 -19.89
N GLY A 216 -2.62 15.73 -20.11
CA GLY A 216 -1.64 15.24 -19.15
C GLY A 216 -1.42 16.21 -17.98
N ALA A 217 -0.72 15.74 -16.95
CA ALA A 217 -0.46 16.54 -15.76
C ALA A 217 0.36 17.79 -16.08
N PRO A 218 0.01 18.96 -15.51
CA PRO A 218 0.87 20.14 -15.56
C PRO A 218 2.26 19.85 -14.97
N ARG A 219 3.31 20.45 -15.53
CA ARG A 219 4.68 20.27 -15.07
C ARG A 219 4.83 20.52 -13.56
N ALA A 220 4.10 21.49 -13.01
CA ALA A 220 4.10 21.78 -11.59
C ALA A 220 3.66 20.58 -10.73
N HIS A 221 2.68 19.81 -11.18
CA HIS A 221 2.21 18.62 -10.45
C HIS A 221 3.23 17.48 -10.56
N VAL A 222 3.83 17.28 -11.72
CA VAL A 222 4.90 16.28 -11.93
C VAL A 222 6.10 16.58 -11.02
N ASP A 223 6.53 17.84 -10.99
CA ASP A 223 7.65 18.26 -10.16
C ASP A 223 7.34 18.16 -8.66
N ALA A 224 6.09 18.45 -8.26
CA ALA A 224 5.64 18.23 -6.88
C ALA A 224 5.69 16.74 -6.49
N LEU A 225 5.26 15.83 -7.36
CA LEU A 225 5.38 14.38 -7.11
C LEU A 225 6.84 13.95 -6.99
N ARG A 226 7.72 14.44 -7.87
CA ARG A 226 9.15 14.17 -7.81
C ARG A 226 9.77 14.64 -6.49
N LEU A 227 9.45 15.86 -6.11
CA LEU A 227 9.96 16.44 -4.86
C LEU A 227 9.39 15.72 -3.63
N LEU A 228 8.13 15.27 -3.68
CA LEU A 228 7.52 14.45 -2.63
C LEU A 228 8.21 13.07 -2.52
N ALA A 229 8.56 12.44 -3.63
CA ALA A 229 9.31 11.18 -3.61
C ALA A 229 10.68 11.35 -2.93
N VAL A 230 11.38 12.46 -3.18
CA VAL A 230 12.64 12.79 -2.48
C VAL A 230 12.38 13.14 -1.01
N PHE A 231 11.31 13.89 -0.70
CA PHE A 231 10.90 14.15 0.66
C PHE A 231 10.69 12.88 1.48
N LEU A 232 10.02 11.89 0.90
CA LEU A 232 9.80 10.58 1.51
C LEU A 232 11.06 9.71 1.52
N ALA A 233 12.09 10.04 0.75
CA ALA A 233 13.23 9.17 0.44
C ALA A 233 12.77 7.83 -0.17
N HIS A 234 11.86 7.89 -1.15
CA HIS A 234 11.34 6.72 -1.87
C HIS A 234 12.39 6.16 -2.83
N TRP A 235 13.37 5.46 -2.28
CA TRP A 235 14.56 4.98 -2.99
C TRP A 235 14.29 3.72 -3.86
N ASP A 236 13.36 2.84 -3.47
CA ASP A 236 12.98 1.65 -4.26
C ASP A 236 11.93 2.03 -5.33
N ASN A 237 12.29 2.99 -6.18
CA ASN A 237 11.40 3.58 -7.18
C ASN A 237 11.55 2.94 -8.57
N LYS A 238 11.69 1.62 -8.64
CA LYS A 238 11.66 0.87 -9.90
C LYS A 238 10.25 0.89 -10.53
N SER A 239 10.18 0.67 -11.84
CA SER A 239 8.91 0.77 -12.59
C SER A 239 7.80 -0.12 -12.04
N GLU A 240 8.14 -1.31 -11.54
CA GLU A 240 7.18 -2.28 -10.98
C GLU A 240 6.56 -1.82 -9.65
N ASN A 241 7.20 -0.85 -8.96
CA ASN A 241 6.67 -0.23 -7.75
C ASN A 241 5.80 1.00 -8.06
N GLN A 242 5.45 1.18 -9.32
CA GLN A 242 4.57 2.23 -9.83
C GLN A 242 3.46 1.60 -10.66
N ARG A 243 2.32 2.29 -10.77
CA ARG A 243 1.23 1.82 -11.63
C ARG A 243 0.68 2.95 -12.49
N LEU A 244 0.52 2.70 -13.77
CA LEU A 244 -0.32 3.52 -14.63
C LEU A 244 -1.71 2.89 -14.65
N VAL A 245 -2.73 3.59 -14.18
CA VAL A 245 -4.06 3.01 -13.97
C VAL A 245 -5.16 3.88 -14.52
N CYS A 246 -6.25 3.25 -14.90
CA CYS A 246 -7.53 3.91 -15.12
C CYS A 246 -8.35 3.77 -13.84
N LEU A 247 -8.39 4.80 -13.00
CA LEU A 247 -9.04 4.75 -11.69
C LEU A 247 -10.55 4.67 -11.75
N SER A 248 -11.17 5.24 -12.80
CA SER A 248 -12.62 5.29 -12.97
C SER A 248 -13.06 4.57 -14.23
N GLU A 249 -14.11 3.76 -14.13
CA GLU A 249 -14.78 3.18 -15.29
C GLU A 249 -15.34 4.27 -16.24
N LYS A 250 -15.71 5.45 -15.69
CA LYS A 250 -16.19 6.59 -16.48
C LYS A 250 -15.11 7.19 -17.39
N ASP A 251 -13.84 6.98 -17.02
CA ASP A 251 -12.70 7.44 -17.82
C ASP A 251 -12.34 6.45 -18.94
N ARG A 252 -13.06 5.35 -19.06
CA ARG A 252 -12.89 4.40 -20.18
C ARG A 252 -13.62 4.87 -21.41
N THR A 253 -12.98 4.66 -22.56
CA THR A 253 -13.61 4.81 -23.86
C THR A 253 -14.29 3.50 -24.27
N ASP A 254 -15.15 3.55 -25.29
CA ASP A 254 -15.82 2.38 -25.86
C ASP A 254 -14.82 1.34 -26.38
N GLY A 255 -13.63 1.77 -26.84
CA GLY A 255 -12.50 0.92 -27.20
C GLY A 255 -11.70 0.36 -26.00
N GLY A 256 -12.13 0.69 -24.77
CA GLY A 256 -11.51 0.20 -23.53
C GLY A 256 -10.17 0.89 -23.18
N THR A 257 -9.81 1.98 -23.88
CA THR A 257 -8.67 2.84 -23.50
C THR A 257 -9.04 3.75 -22.33
N CYS A 258 -8.07 4.38 -21.70
CA CYS A 258 -8.29 5.31 -20.59
C CYS A 258 -8.13 6.76 -21.04
N ARG A 259 -9.15 7.61 -20.83
CA ARG A 259 -9.08 9.04 -21.17
C ARG A 259 -8.15 9.80 -20.23
N ALA A 260 -8.20 9.50 -18.94
CA ALA A 260 -7.40 10.14 -17.90
C ALA A 260 -6.66 9.09 -17.08
N PRO A 261 -5.57 8.51 -17.61
CA PRO A 261 -4.72 7.62 -16.85
C PRO A 261 -4.14 8.34 -15.64
N PHE A 262 -3.88 7.60 -14.56
CA PHE A 262 -3.25 8.12 -13.37
C PHE A 262 -1.93 7.38 -13.10
N ALA A 263 -0.84 8.12 -12.97
CA ALA A 263 0.44 7.59 -12.54
C ALA A 263 0.47 7.59 -11.02
N MET A 264 0.32 6.42 -10.40
CA MET A 264 0.28 6.24 -8.96
C MET A 264 1.52 5.52 -8.43
N LEU A 265 1.86 5.76 -7.17
CA LEU A 265 2.88 5.04 -6.44
C LEU A 265 2.30 3.77 -5.83
N GLN A 266 3.06 2.67 -5.93
CA GLN A 266 2.74 1.39 -5.32
C GLN A 266 3.97 0.90 -4.55
N ASP A 267 3.81 0.01 -3.58
CA ASP A 267 4.91 -0.59 -2.78
C ASP A 267 5.91 0.45 -2.24
N ILE A 268 5.39 1.43 -1.50
CA ILE A 268 6.15 2.55 -0.95
C ILE A 268 6.75 2.26 0.44
N GLY A 269 6.88 0.99 0.81
CA GLY A 269 7.47 0.56 2.07
C GLY A 269 8.95 0.89 2.26
N GLY A 270 9.65 1.22 1.18
CA GLY A 270 11.04 1.70 1.19
C GLY A 270 11.17 3.22 1.36
N ALA A 271 10.38 3.84 2.26
CA ALA A 271 10.42 5.28 2.53
C ALA A 271 10.91 5.58 3.95
N PHE A 272 11.08 6.87 4.27
CA PHE A 272 11.52 7.39 5.57
C PHE A 272 12.90 6.90 6.03
N GLY A 273 13.83 6.74 5.08
CA GLY A 273 15.21 6.38 5.36
C GLY A 273 15.92 5.82 4.14
N PRO A 274 17.28 5.72 4.18
CA PRO A 274 18.07 5.33 3.01
C PRO A 274 17.94 3.83 2.63
N ARG A 275 17.41 2.99 3.49
CA ARG A 275 17.13 1.58 3.20
C ARG A 275 15.77 1.14 3.67
N LYS A 276 15.39 1.56 4.87
CA LYS A 276 14.10 1.36 5.53
C LYS A 276 13.91 2.49 6.52
N VAL A 277 12.87 2.47 7.36
CA VAL A 277 12.64 3.50 8.38
C VAL A 277 13.90 3.71 9.23
N ASP A 278 14.48 4.89 9.08
CA ASP A 278 15.68 5.33 9.78
C ASP A 278 15.62 6.86 9.94
N LEU A 279 15.30 7.31 11.15
CA LEU A 279 15.12 8.74 11.42
C LEU A 279 16.37 9.56 11.11
N GLU A 280 17.54 9.08 11.54
CA GLU A 280 18.79 9.79 11.32
C GLU A 280 19.12 9.88 9.83
N GLY A 281 19.02 8.76 9.12
CA GLY A 281 19.25 8.70 7.68
C GLY A 281 18.24 9.54 6.91
N TRP A 282 16.96 9.52 7.30
CA TRP A 282 15.93 10.34 6.65
C TRP A 282 16.14 11.83 6.91
N SER A 283 16.46 12.22 8.14
CA SER A 283 16.73 13.62 8.50
C SER A 283 17.92 14.19 7.74
N LYS A 284 18.95 13.36 7.47
CA LYS A 284 20.17 13.76 6.77
C LYS A 284 20.08 13.63 5.26
N ALA A 285 19.11 12.87 4.74
CA ALA A 285 18.95 12.70 3.28
C ALA A 285 18.63 14.06 2.63
N PRO A 286 19.45 14.53 1.70
CA PRO A 286 19.27 15.86 1.13
C PRO A 286 17.98 15.92 0.29
N ILE A 287 17.25 17.04 0.39
CA ILE A 287 16.15 17.38 -0.52
C ILE A 287 16.72 17.83 -1.87
N TRP A 288 17.80 18.56 -1.84
CA TRP A 288 18.43 19.17 -3.00
C TRP A 288 19.84 18.62 -3.21
N ALA A 289 20.13 18.20 -4.41
CA ALA A 289 21.50 17.93 -4.85
C ALA A 289 22.22 19.25 -5.19
N ASP A 290 21.49 20.24 -5.73
CA ASP A 290 21.93 21.62 -5.95
C ASP A 290 20.74 22.55 -5.70
N ARG A 291 20.75 23.22 -4.54
CA ARG A 291 19.63 24.11 -4.15
C ARG A 291 19.55 25.34 -5.03
N ALA A 292 20.68 25.88 -5.46
CA ALA A 292 20.70 27.10 -6.29
C ALA A 292 20.05 26.88 -7.66
N LYS A 293 20.16 25.67 -8.19
CA LYS A 293 19.54 25.24 -9.45
C LYS A 293 18.25 24.46 -9.26
N CYS A 294 17.82 24.30 -8.02
CA CYS A 294 16.67 23.44 -7.67
C CYS A 294 16.75 22.02 -8.24
N ILE A 295 17.96 21.46 -8.31
CA ILE A 295 18.14 20.09 -8.73
C ILE A 295 17.93 19.17 -7.55
N THR A 296 17.01 18.23 -7.67
CA THR A 296 16.79 17.16 -6.69
C THR A 296 17.29 15.82 -7.22
N SER A 297 17.69 14.92 -6.30
CA SER A 297 18.25 13.62 -6.65
C SER A 297 18.09 12.63 -5.50
N MET A 298 17.95 11.37 -5.82
CA MET A 298 18.05 10.26 -4.86
C MET A 298 19.33 9.43 -5.05
N ALA A 299 20.32 9.94 -5.79
CA ALA A 299 21.57 9.22 -6.06
C ALA A 299 22.40 8.91 -4.80
N SER A 300 22.18 9.64 -3.70
CA SER A 300 22.78 9.33 -2.39
C SER A 300 22.13 8.17 -1.65
N LEU A 301 20.99 7.68 -2.13
CA LEU A 301 20.28 6.55 -1.54
C LEU A 301 20.76 5.24 -2.18
N PRO A 302 20.82 4.12 -1.43
CA PRO A 302 21.61 2.95 -1.78
C PRO A 302 20.91 1.97 -2.74
N TYR A 303 20.12 2.42 -3.72
CA TYR A 303 19.40 1.53 -4.60
C TYR A 303 19.91 1.60 -6.05
N GLU A 304 20.42 0.45 -6.56
CA GLU A 304 20.71 0.25 -7.97
C GLU A 304 19.42 -0.09 -8.75
N GLY A 305 19.25 0.42 -9.95
CA GLY A 305 18.05 0.22 -10.76
C GLY A 305 16.92 1.20 -10.49
N ALA A 306 17.11 2.20 -9.62
CA ALA A 306 16.17 3.29 -9.41
C ALA A 306 15.91 4.06 -10.71
N THR A 307 14.66 4.42 -10.94
CA THR A 307 14.22 5.15 -12.14
C THR A 307 14.28 6.67 -11.99
N PHE A 308 14.45 7.15 -10.74
CA PHE A 308 14.58 8.57 -10.45
C PHE A 308 15.95 9.09 -10.88
N LYS A 309 15.97 10.03 -11.82
CA LYS A 309 17.17 10.72 -12.28
C LYS A 309 17.28 12.10 -11.63
N PRO A 310 18.49 12.67 -11.46
CA PRO A 310 18.63 14.07 -11.06
C PRO A 310 17.81 14.96 -12.00
N VAL A 311 16.98 15.83 -11.43
CA VAL A 311 16.04 16.64 -12.20
C VAL A 311 15.86 18.02 -11.57
N ALA A 312 15.79 19.04 -12.41
CA ALA A 312 15.46 20.40 -11.99
C ALA A 312 13.95 20.49 -11.74
N ILE A 313 13.58 21.01 -10.58
CA ILE A 313 12.20 21.25 -10.15
C ILE A 313 11.86 22.70 -10.44
N THR A 314 10.72 22.92 -11.09
CA THR A 314 10.20 24.28 -11.33
C THR A 314 9.76 24.94 -10.03
N GLU A 315 9.83 26.27 -9.97
CA GLU A 315 9.31 27.04 -8.83
C GLU A 315 7.83 26.77 -8.57
N ALA A 316 7.04 26.59 -9.63
CA ALA A 316 5.62 26.23 -9.51
C ALA A 316 5.44 24.87 -8.83
N GLY A 317 6.25 23.85 -9.17
CA GLY A 317 6.21 22.53 -8.53
C GLY A 317 6.66 22.58 -7.06
N ARG A 318 7.74 23.31 -6.78
CA ARG A 318 8.23 23.53 -5.40
C ARG A 318 7.14 24.16 -4.54
N ARG A 319 6.54 25.27 -5.02
CA ARG A 319 5.47 25.98 -4.28
C ARG A 319 4.23 25.12 -4.12
N HIS A 320 3.87 24.36 -5.12
CA HIS A 320 2.71 23.47 -5.02
C HIS A 320 2.87 22.47 -3.87
N LEU A 321 4.02 21.77 -3.80
CA LEU A 321 4.28 20.84 -2.71
C LEU A 321 4.42 21.54 -1.36
N ALA A 322 5.14 22.66 -1.30
CA ALA A 322 5.30 23.44 -0.07
C ALA A 322 3.95 23.90 0.50
N ALA A 323 3.03 24.35 -0.38
CA ALA A 323 1.69 24.76 0.02
C ALA A 323 0.83 23.59 0.53
N LEU A 324 0.99 22.40 -0.02
CA LEU A 324 0.30 21.21 0.48
C LEU A 324 0.84 20.77 1.83
N LEU A 325 2.15 20.60 1.96
CA LEU A 325 2.79 20.18 3.21
C LEU A 325 2.63 21.19 4.33
N GLY A 326 2.66 22.49 4.02
CA GLY A 326 2.52 23.59 4.98
C GLY A 326 1.12 23.71 5.61
N GLN A 327 0.12 23.02 5.09
CA GLN A 327 -1.22 22.94 5.68
C GLN A 327 -1.31 21.93 6.84
N LEU A 328 -0.31 21.05 6.97
CA LEU A 328 -0.33 20.02 8.01
C LEU A 328 0.06 20.63 9.37
N SER A 329 -0.80 20.47 10.34
CA SER A 329 -0.52 20.85 11.73
C SER A 329 0.45 19.86 12.39
N ASP A 330 1.10 20.28 13.47
CA ASP A 330 1.97 19.41 14.27
C ASP A 330 1.22 18.17 14.78
N GLN A 331 -0.06 18.32 15.15
CA GLN A 331 -0.89 17.21 15.58
C GLN A 331 -1.15 16.21 14.44
N GLN A 332 -1.42 16.69 13.22
CA GLN A 332 -1.60 15.81 12.08
C GLN A 332 -0.32 15.04 11.72
N ILE A 333 0.84 15.71 11.80
CA ILE A 333 2.14 15.04 11.57
C ILE A 333 2.42 14.02 12.69
N HIS A 334 2.10 14.36 13.95
CA HIS A 334 2.18 13.42 15.07
C HIS A 334 1.31 12.20 14.81
N ASP A 335 0.04 12.40 14.47
CA ASP A 335 -0.92 11.33 14.23
C ASP A 335 -0.54 10.44 13.03
N LEU A 336 0.12 11.01 12.01
CA LEU A 336 0.66 10.26 10.88
C LEU A 336 1.65 9.20 11.36
N PHE A 337 2.62 9.57 12.18
CA PHE A 337 3.66 8.67 12.66
C PHE A 337 3.18 7.76 13.79
N ALA A 338 2.42 8.29 14.74
CA ALA A 338 1.83 7.50 15.83
C ALA A 338 0.82 6.48 15.31
N GLY A 339 -0.08 6.90 14.40
CA GLY A 339 -1.07 6.03 13.79
C GLY A 339 -0.48 4.95 12.87
N ALA A 340 0.77 5.13 12.43
CA ALA A 340 1.55 4.11 11.72
C ALA A 340 2.51 3.32 12.63
N ARG A 341 2.55 3.60 13.94
CA ARG A 341 3.38 2.93 14.96
C ARG A 341 4.88 3.07 14.73
N PHE A 342 5.34 4.24 14.35
CA PHE A 342 6.78 4.48 14.13
C PHE A 342 7.64 4.26 15.39
N GLU A 343 7.09 4.46 16.59
CA GLU A 343 7.75 4.14 17.86
C GLU A 343 8.02 2.64 18.06
N HIS A 344 7.42 1.78 17.22
CA HIS A 344 7.66 0.33 17.21
C HIS A 344 8.41 -0.12 15.94
N ALA A 345 8.76 0.81 15.05
CA ALA A 345 9.51 0.51 13.84
C ALA A 345 10.97 0.18 14.19
N THR A 346 11.27 -1.10 14.38
CA THR A 346 12.63 -1.58 14.60
C THR A 346 13.26 -1.97 13.27
N GLY A 347 14.38 -1.34 12.93
CA GLY A 347 15.20 -1.79 11.80
C GLY A 347 15.78 -3.21 12.05
N LEU A 348 16.11 -3.92 10.98
CA LEU A 348 16.71 -5.27 11.06
C LEU A 348 17.99 -5.35 11.89
N LEU A 349 18.67 -4.22 12.11
CA LEU A 349 19.99 -4.17 12.74
C LEU A 349 20.08 -3.27 13.99
N LYS A 350 19.01 -2.55 14.34
CA LYS A 350 19.03 -1.63 15.49
C LYS A 350 17.65 -1.58 16.14
N ASN A 351 17.60 -1.69 17.46
CA ASN A 351 16.42 -1.37 18.28
C ASN A 351 16.20 0.15 18.38
N ASN A 352 16.22 0.83 17.25
CA ASN A 352 16.15 2.30 17.19
C ASN A 352 14.73 2.77 16.87
N ALA A 353 13.77 2.36 17.70
CA ALA A 353 12.49 3.03 17.75
C ALA A 353 12.72 4.46 18.22
N SER A 354 12.59 5.42 17.33
CA SER A 354 12.69 6.83 17.68
C SER A 354 11.31 7.36 18.11
N PRO A 355 11.24 8.21 19.15
CA PRO A 355 9.97 8.73 19.62
C PRO A 355 9.29 9.59 18.54
N VAL A 356 7.95 9.52 18.47
CA VAL A 356 7.15 10.25 17.47
C VAL A 356 7.49 11.75 17.39
N PRO A 357 7.72 12.49 18.52
CA PRO A 357 8.12 13.90 18.45
C PRO A 357 9.40 14.15 17.63
N ALA A 358 10.34 13.23 17.63
CA ALA A 358 11.56 13.37 16.81
C ALA A 358 11.26 13.23 15.30
N TRP A 359 10.32 12.37 14.93
CA TRP A 359 9.82 12.26 13.56
C TRP A 359 9.09 13.53 13.13
N VAL A 360 8.27 14.12 14.02
CA VAL A 360 7.60 15.40 13.76
C VAL A 360 8.62 16.50 13.48
N ALA A 361 9.66 16.61 14.32
CA ALA A 361 10.72 17.60 14.14
C ALA A 361 11.46 17.42 12.80
N ALA A 362 11.80 16.17 12.45
CA ALA A 362 12.45 15.85 11.19
C ALA A 362 11.55 16.18 9.98
N PHE A 363 10.25 15.85 10.07
CA PHE A 363 9.28 16.19 9.03
C PHE A 363 9.26 17.70 8.77
N LYS A 364 9.12 18.49 9.82
CA LYS A 364 9.09 19.97 9.72
C LYS A 364 10.38 20.53 9.15
N ALA A 365 11.53 20.05 9.59
CA ALA A 365 12.82 20.46 9.04
C ALA A 365 12.92 20.18 7.53
N ARG A 366 12.40 19.04 7.07
CA ARG A 366 12.36 18.70 5.63
C ARG A 366 11.35 19.55 4.87
N VAL A 367 10.22 19.92 5.47
CA VAL A 367 9.28 20.89 4.88
C VAL A 367 9.95 22.24 4.73
N SER A 368 10.64 22.74 5.77
CA SER A 368 11.42 23.99 5.69
C SER A 368 12.49 23.93 4.59
N ALA A 369 13.17 22.81 4.40
CA ALA A 369 14.14 22.65 3.32
C ALA A 369 13.52 22.76 1.91
N ILE A 370 12.21 22.51 1.77
CA ILE A 370 11.47 22.71 0.52
C ILE A 370 10.98 24.15 0.41
N SER A 371 10.36 24.69 1.48
CA SER A 371 9.69 26.00 1.46
C SER A 371 10.66 27.18 1.48
N ASP A 372 11.75 27.04 2.23
CA ASP A 372 12.65 28.17 2.52
C ASP A 372 13.72 28.37 1.44
N GLY A 373 14.25 29.59 1.38
CA GLY A 373 15.32 29.96 0.46
C GLY A 373 14.82 30.57 -0.85
N PRO A 374 15.75 30.84 -1.78
CA PRO A 374 15.46 31.55 -3.03
C PRO A 374 14.53 30.75 -3.94
N SER A 375 13.81 31.46 -4.80
CA SER A 375 13.01 30.86 -5.86
C SER A 375 13.87 30.01 -6.80
N CYS A 376 13.30 28.95 -7.34
CA CYS A 376 13.94 28.16 -8.37
C CYS A 376 14.14 28.98 -9.65
N PRO A 377 15.24 28.79 -10.39
CA PRO A 377 15.44 29.39 -11.69
C PRO A 377 14.27 29.06 -12.65
N GLN A 378 13.98 30.02 -13.54
CA GLN A 378 12.99 29.82 -14.62
C GLN A 378 13.59 28.99 -15.73
#